data_b6fd7b7b94bc5f63932c707e17451657
#
_entry.id   b6fd7b7b94bc5f63932c707e17451657
#
_cell.length_a   1.000
_cell.length_b   1.000
_cell.length_c   1.000
_cell.angle_alpha   90.00
_cell.angle_beta   90.00
_cell.angle_gamma   90.00
#
_symmetry.space_group_name_H-M   'P 1'
#
loop_
_entity.id
_entity.type
_entity.pdbx_description
1 polymer ?
#
loop_
_entity_poly.entity_id
_entity_poly.type
_entity_poly.pdbx_seq_one_letter_code
_entity_poly.pdbx_strand_id
1 'polypeptide(L)'
;MSDFTNPIPTIERPTPIDREVQWDKTKTLISETDVKGTITNVNDVFCAVAHYSASELIGQPHNLIRHPDMPKLIFKLLWDNLKVGNNFVGVIKNLAKTGEYYWVVTDFEMRRDAMGNITHYIGRRKSVPEAAINNYLAPFYESLLKMEKIGGVELSS
;
A
#
# COMPACT_ATOMS: atom_id res chain seq x y z
N MET A 1 14.64 -0.35 -17.44
CA MET A 1 13.29 0.08 -17.06
C MET A 1 12.65 -1.01 -16.22
N SER A 2 11.92 -0.61 -15.25
CA SER A 2 11.04 -1.53 -14.58
C SER A 2 9.94 -1.96 -15.54
N ASP A 3 9.72 -3.26 -15.69
CA ASP A 3 8.58 -3.77 -16.44
C ASP A 3 7.27 -3.58 -15.70
N PHE A 4 7.36 -3.11 -14.46
CA PHE A 4 6.19 -2.80 -13.67
C PHE A 4 5.59 -1.48 -14.18
N THR A 5 4.46 -1.58 -14.82
CA THR A 5 3.65 -0.42 -15.17
C THR A 5 2.63 -0.22 -14.08
N ASN A 6 2.38 1.03 -13.73
CA ASN A 6 1.43 1.39 -12.68
C ASN A 6 0.01 1.31 -13.26
N PRO A 7 -0.73 0.21 -13.02
CA PRO A 7 -2.06 0.07 -13.62
C PRO A 7 -3.00 1.14 -13.11
N ILE A 8 -3.99 1.48 -13.93
CA ILE A 8 -5.02 2.46 -13.57
C ILE A 8 -6.22 1.71 -12.98
N PRO A 9 -6.68 2.07 -11.77
CA PRO A 9 -7.89 1.47 -11.22
C PRO A 9 -9.11 1.70 -12.11
N THR A 10 -9.98 0.70 -12.23
CA THR A 10 -11.26 0.85 -12.93
C THR A 10 -12.35 1.41 -12.03
N ILE A 11 -12.11 1.41 -10.72
CA ILE A 11 -12.98 2.06 -9.74
C ILE A 11 -12.43 3.45 -9.47
N GLU A 12 -13.31 4.45 -9.43
CA GLU A 12 -12.92 5.82 -9.12
C GLU A 12 -12.35 5.90 -7.71
N ARG A 13 -11.20 6.56 -7.56
CA ARG A 13 -10.59 6.77 -6.26
C ARG A 13 -11.35 7.87 -5.51
N PRO A 14 -11.65 7.66 -4.22
CA PRO A 14 -12.38 8.65 -3.44
C PRO A 14 -11.55 9.89 -3.16
N THR A 15 -12.23 10.99 -2.88
CA THR A 15 -11.59 12.20 -2.39
C THR A 15 -11.17 12.01 -0.93
N PRO A 16 -9.89 12.22 -0.60
CA PRO A 16 -9.43 12.08 0.79
C PRO A 16 -10.11 13.08 1.73
N ILE A 17 -10.42 12.63 2.94
CA ILE A 17 -10.89 13.46 4.03
C ILE A 17 -9.96 13.27 5.22
N ASP A 18 -9.84 14.30 6.07
CA ASP A 18 -8.96 14.26 7.23
C ASP A 18 -9.64 13.58 8.42
N ARG A 19 -9.91 12.29 8.25
CA ARG A 19 -10.50 11.46 9.29
C ARG A 19 -9.95 10.04 9.18
N GLU A 20 -9.56 9.48 10.33
CA GLU A 20 -9.04 8.12 10.41
C GLU A 20 -10.17 7.10 10.44
N VAL A 21 -9.98 5.99 9.72
CA VAL A 21 -10.88 4.84 9.81
C VAL A 21 -10.86 4.29 11.23
N GLN A 22 -12.05 4.02 11.79
CA GLN A 22 -12.18 3.32 13.07
C GLN A 22 -12.15 1.82 12.79
N TRP A 23 -11.15 1.13 13.35
CA TRP A 23 -11.01 -0.31 13.14
C TRP A 23 -10.33 -0.99 14.32
N ASP A 24 -10.49 -2.31 14.41
CA ASP A 24 -9.88 -3.12 15.48
C ASP A 24 -8.37 -3.23 15.24
N LYS A 25 -7.58 -2.47 15.99
CA LYS A 25 -6.13 -2.37 15.86
C LYS A 25 -5.39 -3.65 16.24
N THR A 26 -6.07 -4.66 16.77
CA THR A 26 -5.48 -5.98 17.08
C THR A 26 -5.50 -6.92 15.88
N LYS A 27 -6.21 -6.57 14.82
CA LYS A 27 -6.39 -7.40 13.63
C LYS A 27 -5.29 -7.15 12.60
N THR A 28 -5.12 -8.13 11.72
CA THR A 28 -4.14 -8.07 10.61
C THR A 28 -4.88 -8.02 9.28
N LEU A 29 -4.53 -7.04 8.45
CA LEU A 29 -5.04 -6.91 7.09
C LEU A 29 -4.11 -7.67 6.15
N ILE A 30 -4.65 -8.61 5.39
CA ILE A 30 -3.87 -9.43 4.46
C ILE A 30 -4.38 -9.23 3.04
N SER A 31 -3.47 -8.96 2.12
CA SER A 31 -3.77 -8.97 0.69
C SER A 31 -2.72 -9.76 -0.07
N GLU A 32 -3.12 -10.28 -1.22
CA GLU A 32 -2.24 -10.96 -2.17
C GLU A 32 -2.35 -10.25 -3.50
N THR A 33 -1.20 -10.05 -4.15
CA THR A 33 -1.15 -9.52 -5.52
C THR A 33 -0.34 -10.46 -6.39
N ASP A 34 -0.57 -10.36 -7.71
CA ASP A 34 0.36 -10.93 -8.68
C ASP A 34 1.62 -10.04 -8.77
N VAL A 35 2.55 -10.39 -9.66
CA VAL A 35 3.80 -9.65 -9.81
C VAL A 35 3.63 -8.27 -10.43
N LYS A 36 2.47 -7.98 -10.98
CA LYS A 36 2.13 -6.66 -11.55
C LYS A 36 1.48 -5.74 -10.54
N GLY A 37 1.18 -6.24 -9.34
CA GLY A 37 0.51 -5.48 -8.31
C GLY A 37 -1.02 -5.53 -8.38
N THR A 38 -1.58 -6.43 -9.20
CA THR A 38 -3.02 -6.64 -9.27
C THR A 38 -3.47 -7.51 -8.10
N ILE A 39 -4.49 -7.10 -7.37
CA ILE A 39 -5.01 -7.80 -6.21
C ILE A 39 -5.66 -9.12 -6.65
N THR A 40 -5.21 -10.23 -6.07
CA THR A 40 -5.74 -11.57 -6.32
C THR A 40 -6.52 -12.13 -5.15
N ASN A 41 -6.25 -11.65 -3.93
CA ASN A 41 -6.98 -12.07 -2.74
C ASN A 41 -6.87 -11.05 -1.62
N VAL A 42 -7.86 -11.02 -0.74
CA VAL A 42 -7.90 -10.16 0.46
C VAL A 42 -8.64 -10.91 1.57
N ASN A 43 -8.27 -10.63 2.84
CA ASN A 43 -9.02 -11.20 3.95
C ASN A 43 -10.17 -10.27 4.38
N ASP A 44 -11.03 -10.75 5.26
CA ASP A 44 -12.20 -9.99 5.70
C ASP A 44 -11.82 -8.72 6.45
N VAL A 45 -10.73 -8.75 7.21
CA VAL A 45 -10.24 -7.58 7.94
C VAL A 45 -9.84 -6.47 6.96
N PHE A 46 -9.15 -6.84 5.88
CA PHE A 46 -8.78 -5.88 4.85
C PHE A 46 -10.02 -5.18 4.27
N CYS A 47 -11.04 -5.95 3.91
CA CYS A 47 -12.28 -5.42 3.39
C CYS A 47 -12.99 -4.50 4.39
N ALA A 48 -13.04 -4.90 5.66
CA ALA A 48 -13.69 -4.12 6.70
C ALA A 48 -13.00 -2.76 6.93
N VAL A 49 -11.68 -2.73 6.90
CA VAL A 49 -10.91 -1.48 7.11
C VAL A 49 -10.94 -0.60 5.87
N ALA A 50 -10.76 -1.18 4.70
CA ALA A 50 -10.72 -0.42 3.44
C ALA A 50 -12.11 0.00 2.95
N HIS A 51 -13.17 -0.56 3.51
CA HIS A 51 -14.56 -0.30 3.12
C HIS A 51 -14.88 -0.70 1.68
N TYR A 52 -14.14 -1.64 1.13
CA TYR A 52 -14.44 -2.27 -0.16
C TYR A 52 -14.82 -3.73 0.08
N SER A 53 -15.69 -4.27 -0.76
CA SER A 53 -15.90 -5.71 -0.79
C SER A 53 -14.73 -6.42 -1.48
N ALA A 54 -14.58 -7.71 -1.24
CA ALA A 54 -13.57 -8.51 -1.94
C ALA A 54 -13.79 -8.45 -3.46
N SER A 55 -15.05 -8.52 -3.90
CA SER A 55 -15.36 -8.47 -5.33
C SER A 55 -15.01 -7.13 -5.98
N GLU A 56 -15.05 -6.04 -5.22
CA GLU A 56 -14.58 -4.74 -5.70
C GLU A 56 -13.07 -4.67 -5.81
N LEU A 57 -12.34 -5.31 -4.88
CA LEU A 57 -10.88 -5.23 -4.80
C LEU A 57 -10.17 -6.19 -5.73
N ILE A 58 -10.64 -7.43 -5.83
CA ILE A 58 -9.98 -8.44 -6.66
C ILE A 58 -10.01 -8.03 -8.13
N GLY A 59 -8.85 -8.02 -8.76
CA GLY A 59 -8.68 -7.56 -10.14
C GLY A 59 -8.29 -6.09 -10.25
N GLN A 60 -8.33 -5.32 -9.16
CA GLN A 60 -7.88 -3.93 -9.14
C GLN A 60 -6.39 -3.85 -8.83
N PRO A 61 -5.69 -2.83 -9.34
CA PRO A 61 -4.33 -2.59 -8.90
C PRO A 61 -4.32 -2.13 -7.45
N HIS A 62 -3.31 -2.56 -6.70
CA HIS A 62 -3.21 -2.26 -5.27
C HIS A 62 -3.09 -0.76 -4.99
N ASN A 63 -2.65 0.03 -5.98
CA ASN A 63 -2.57 1.49 -5.82
C ASN A 63 -3.95 2.16 -5.66
N LEU A 64 -5.05 1.44 -5.84
CA LEU A 64 -6.40 1.93 -5.54
C LEU A 64 -6.48 2.43 -4.09
N ILE A 65 -5.83 1.76 -3.15
CA ILE A 65 -5.90 2.10 -1.72
C ILE A 65 -4.74 2.99 -1.26
N ARG A 66 -3.84 3.39 -2.16
CA ARG A 66 -2.71 4.23 -1.79
C ARG A 66 -3.17 5.67 -1.55
N HIS A 67 -2.84 6.22 -0.38
CA HIS A 67 -3.17 7.61 -0.09
C HIS A 67 -2.30 8.56 -0.94
N PRO A 68 -2.89 9.62 -1.53
CA PRO A 68 -2.12 10.54 -2.38
C PRO A 68 -1.04 11.33 -1.65
N ASP A 69 -1.11 11.43 -0.32
CA ASP A 69 -0.07 12.09 0.49
C ASP A 69 1.16 11.20 0.75
N MET A 70 1.14 9.95 0.30
CA MET A 70 2.31 9.08 0.45
C MET A 70 3.41 9.49 -0.54
N PRO A 71 4.66 9.64 -0.06
CA PRO A 71 5.79 9.90 -0.96
C PRO A 71 5.98 8.74 -1.95
N LYS A 72 6.20 9.06 -3.21
CA LYS A 72 6.44 8.06 -4.25
C LYS A 72 7.69 7.23 -3.98
N LEU A 73 8.69 7.84 -3.33
CA LEU A 73 9.92 7.15 -2.94
C LEU A 73 9.66 5.89 -2.13
N ILE A 74 8.68 5.91 -1.23
CA ILE A 74 8.35 4.74 -0.40
C ILE A 74 7.91 3.57 -1.28
N PHE A 75 7.06 3.82 -2.27
CA PHE A 75 6.61 2.78 -3.19
C PHE A 75 7.70 2.31 -4.14
N LYS A 76 8.59 3.22 -4.56
CA LYS A 76 9.75 2.85 -5.35
C LYS A 76 10.65 1.88 -4.57
N LEU A 77 10.95 2.19 -3.33
CA LEU A 77 11.76 1.32 -2.47
C LEU A 77 11.08 -0.03 -2.24
N LEU A 78 9.76 -0.02 -2.03
CA LEU A 78 8.99 -1.24 -1.85
C LEU A 78 9.12 -2.15 -3.07
N TRP A 79 8.82 -1.65 -4.26
CA TRP A 79 8.83 -2.46 -5.46
C TRP A 79 10.24 -2.87 -5.90
N ASP A 80 11.23 -1.98 -5.76
CA ASP A 80 12.62 -2.30 -6.09
C ASP A 80 13.13 -3.48 -5.23
N ASN A 81 12.72 -3.55 -3.97
CA ASN A 81 13.07 -4.67 -3.10
C ASN A 81 12.30 -5.94 -3.44
N LEU A 82 11.00 -5.84 -3.59
CA LEU A 82 10.16 -7.02 -3.86
C LEU A 82 10.52 -7.71 -5.16
N LYS A 83 10.82 -6.95 -6.22
CA LYS A 83 11.16 -7.51 -7.53
C LYS A 83 12.40 -8.38 -7.50
N VAL A 84 13.35 -8.10 -6.62
CA VAL A 84 14.58 -8.90 -6.48
C VAL A 84 14.49 -9.92 -5.36
N GLY A 85 13.30 -10.13 -4.80
CA GLY A 85 13.07 -11.14 -3.79
C GLY A 85 13.39 -10.72 -2.36
N ASN A 86 13.63 -9.42 -2.13
CA ASN A 86 13.87 -8.89 -0.80
C ASN A 86 12.55 -8.44 -0.17
N ASN A 87 12.35 -8.78 1.11
CA ASN A 87 11.23 -8.25 1.86
C ASN A 87 11.39 -6.74 2.06
N PHE A 88 10.27 -6.06 2.19
CA PHE A 88 10.23 -4.64 2.51
C PHE A 88 9.26 -4.45 3.69
N VAL A 89 9.78 -3.96 4.80
CA VAL A 89 8.96 -3.61 5.96
C VAL A 89 8.84 -2.09 5.98
N GLY A 90 7.64 -1.58 5.80
CA GLY A 90 7.43 -0.15 5.71
C GLY A 90 6.09 0.28 6.28
N VAL A 91 6.02 1.55 6.67
CA VAL A 91 4.80 2.18 7.17
C VAL A 91 4.13 2.92 6.02
N ILE A 92 2.87 2.64 5.82
CA ILE A 92 2.10 3.15 4.69
C ILE A 92 0.79 3.76 5.18
N LYS A 93 0.47 4.94 4.66
CA LYS A 93 -0.84 5.57 4.82
C LYS A 93 -1.70 5.17 3.64
N ASN A 94 -2.85 4.60 3.92
CA ASN A 94 -3.79 4.11 2.91
C ASN A 94 -5.09 4.90 2.91
N LEU A 95 -5.88 4.72 1.84
CA LEU A 95 -7.13 5.42 1.59
C LEU A 95 -8.26 4.40 1.50
N ALA A 96 -9.26 4.53 2.37
CA ALA A 96 -10.47 3.73 2.33
C ALA A 96 -11.47 4.29 1.30
N LYS A 97 -12.43 3.47 0.91
CA LYS A 97 -13.49 3.89 -0.03
C LYS A 97 -14.26 5.14 0.42
N THR A 98 -14.37 5.34 1.73
CA THR A 98 -15.00 6.52 2.33
C THR A 98 -14.19 7.80 2.19
N GLY A 99 -12.92 7.70 1.78
CA GLY A 99 -11.98 8.81 1.80
C GLY A 99 -11.19 8.93 3.10
N GLU A 100 -11.57 8.16 4.11
CA GLU A 100 -10.83 8.12 5.37
C GLU A 100 -9.49 7.44 5.19
N TYR A 101 -8.52 7.80 6.04
CA TYR A 101 -7.18 7.22 5.97
C TYR A 101 -6.97 6.18 7.08
N TYR A 102 -5.98 5.30 6.85
CA TYR A 102 -5.50 4.40 7.89
C TYR A 102 -4.01 4.13 7.70
N TRP A 103 -3.29 4.03 8.83
CA TRP A 103 -1.86 3.79 8.83
C TRP A 103 -1.59 2.34 9.20
N VAL A 104 -0.69 1.71 8.47
CA VAL A 104 -0.30 0.31 8.72
C VAL A 104 1.20 0.14 8.52
N VAL A 105 1.78 -0.78 9.28
CA VAL A 105 3.12 -1.31 9.00
C VAL A 105 2.93 -2.59 8.20
N THR A 106 3.61 -2.68 7.07
CA THR A 106 3.44 -3.77 6.11
C THR A 106 4.68 -4.64 6.08
N ASP A 107 4.46 -5.96 6.08
CA ASP A 107 5.48 -6.99 5.94
C ASP A 107 5.06 -7.91 4.78
N PHE A 108 6.01 -8.33 3.94
CA PHE A 108 5.72 -9.07 2.73
C PHE A 108 6.32 -10.47 2.74
N GLU A 109 5.62 -11.39 2.10
CA GLU A 109 6.08 -12.74 1.80
C GLU A 109 5.90 -12.97 0.30
N MET A 110 6.88 -13.60 -0.33
CA MET A 110 6.81 -13.97 -1.74
C MET A 110 6.38 -15.42 -1.88
N ARG A 111 5.40 -15.64 -2.76
CA ARG A 111 5.07 -17.00 -3.18
C ARG A 111 5.82 -17.30 -4.47
N ARG A 112 6.38 -18.51 -4.57
CA ARG A 112 7.17 -18.92 -5.72
C ARG A 112 6.60 -20.17 -6.37
N ASP A 113 6.83 -20.32 -7.67
CA ASP A 113 6.51 -21.56 -8.38
C ASP A 113 7.61 -22.62 -8.16
N ALA A 114 7.43 -23.78 -8.78
CA ALA A 114 8.38 -24.90 -8.65
C ALA A 114 9.78 -24.58 -9.19
N MET A 115 9.89 -23.57 -10.07
CA MET A 115 11.17 -23.14 -10.64
C MET A 115 11.82 -22.00 -9.86
N GLY A 116 11.20 -21.58 -8.76
CA GLY A 116 11.71 -20.50 -7.92
C GLY A 116 11.33 -19.11 -8.36
N ASN A 117 10.52 -18.94 -9.39
CA ASN A 117 10.07 -17.65 -9.85
C ASN A 117 8.99 -17.09 -8.91
N ILE A 118 9.08 -15.81 -8.57
CA ILE A 118 8.06 -15.15 -7.77
C ILE A 118 6.78 -15.03 -8.59
N THR A 119 5.66 -15.50 -8.02
CA THR A 119 4.36 -15.46 -8.67
C THR A 119 3.40 -14.48 -7.98
N HIS A 120 3.53 -14.31 -6.66
CA HIS A 120 2.65 -13.48 -5.86
C HIS A 120 3.39 -12.84 -4.71
N TYR A 121 2.87 -11.69 -4.27
CA TYR A 121 3.30 -11.03 -3.03
C TYR A 121 2.14 -11.05 -2.05
N ILE A 122 2.42 -11.46 -0.82
CA ILE A 122 1.44 -11.45 0.27
C ILE A 122 1.85 -10.37 1.25
N GLY A 123 1.01 -9.37 1.43
CA GLY A 123 1.25 -8.28 2.37
C GLY A 123 0.42 -8.49 3.64
N ARG A 124 1.10 -8.49 4.78
CA ARG A 124 0.47 -8.52 6.11
C ARG A 124 0.66 -7.17 6.76
N ARG A 125 -0.44 -6.56 7.19
CA ARG A 125 -0.46 -5.19 7.68
C ARG A 125 -1.04 -5.15 9.08
N LYS A 126 -0.34 -4.45 9.96
CA LYS A 126 -0.74 -4.26 11.36
C LYS A 126 -0.81 -2.77 11.68
N SER A 127 -1.46 -2.44 12.77
CA SER A 127 -1.55 -1.05 13.23
C SER A 127 -0.18 -0.50 13.61
N VAL A 128 -0.06 0.81 13.54
CA VAL A 128 1.14 1.56 13.95
C VAL A 128 0.77 2.38 15.17
N PRO A 129 1.62 2.44 16.21
CA PRO A 129 1.35 3.28 17.36
C PRO A 129 1.15 4.74 16.94
N GLU A 130 0.11 5.37 17.47
CA GLU A 130 -0.25 6.74 17.11
C GLU A 130 0.87 7.73 17.40
N ALA A 131 1.58 7.55 18.50
CA ALA A 131 2.72 8.40 18.86
C ALA A 131 3.84 8.32 17.81
N ALA A 132 4.10 7.14 17.26
CA ALA A 132 5.09 6.97 16.20
C ALA A 132 4.68 7.70 14.91
N ILE A 133 3.40 7.64 14.57
CA ILE A 133 2.86 8.35 13.41
C ILE A 133 3.01 9.87 13.60
N ASN A 134 2.50 10.39 14.72
CA ASN A 134 2.43 11.84 14.94
C ASN A 134 3.79 12.47 15.14
N ASN A 135 4.70 11.79 15.84
CA ASN A 135 5.99 12.36 16.23
C ASN A 135 7.08 12.17 15.17
N TYR A 136 6.99 11.12 14.35
CA TYR A 136 8.08 10.78 13.42
C TYR A 136 7.63 10.57 11.99
N LEU A 137 6.67 9.68 11.76
CA LEU A 137 6.34 9.20 10.42
C LEU A 137 5.62 10.25 9.57
N ALA A 138 4.56 10.84 10.09
CA ALA A 138 3.79 11.83 9.33
C ALA A 138 4.63 13.06 9.01
N PRO A 139 5.39 13.65 9.96
CA PRO A 139 6.29 14.76 9.64
C PRO A 139 7.37 14.39 8.63
N PHE A 140 7.95 13.20 8.75
CA PHE A 140 8.99 12.74 7.82
C PHE A 140 8.43 12.57 6.41
N TYR A 141 7.29 11.91 6.27
CA TYR A 141 6.67 11.71 4.96
C TYR A 141 6.22 13.02 4.33
N GLU A 142 5.73 13.96 5.13
CA GLU A 142 5.39 15.28 4.66
C GLU A 142 6.63 16.01 4.09
N SER A 143 7.77 15.89 4.77
CA SER A 143 9.03 16.45 4.29
C SER A 143 9.47 15.81 2.98
N LEU A 144 9.39 14.48 2.86
CA LEU A 144 9.72 13.77 1.61
C LEU A 144 8.81 14.21 0.47
N LEU A 145 7.52 14.34 0.74
CA LEU A 145 6.55 14.75 -0.28
C LEU A 145 6.84 16.17 -0.79
N LYS A 146 7.21 17.08 0.10
CA LYS A 146 7.62 18.43 -0.27
C LYS A 146 8.87 18.42 -1.14
N MET A 147 9.85 17.59 -0.78
CA MET A 147 11.09 17.46 -1.57
C MET A 147 10.80 16.95 -2.97
N GLU A 148 9.91 15.97 -3.11
CA GLU A 148 9.52 15.44 -4.42
C GLU A 148 8.88 16.52 -5.29
N LYS A 149 8.03 17.36 -4.71
CA LYS A 149 7.36 18.43 -5.44
C LYS A 149 8.31 19.55 -5.86
N ILE A 150 9.20 19.99 -4.95
CA ILE A 150 10.15 21.08 -5.20
C ILE A 150 11.25 20.65 -6.16
N GLY A 151 11.80 19.45 -5.95
CA GLY A 151 12.91 18.95 -6.74
C GLY A 151 12.54 18.50 -8.15
N GLY A 152 11.26 18.45 -8.50
CA GLY A 152 10.82 17.94 -9.79
C GLY A 152 11.19 16.48 -9.99
N VAL A 153 11.35 15.72 -8.92
CA VAL A 153 11.75 14.32 -8.99
C VAL A 153 10.60 13.47 -9.49
N GLU A 154 10.82 12.81 -10.62
CA GLU A 154 9.87 11.83 -11.14
C GLU A 154 10.28 10.43 -10.68
N LEU A 155 9.40 9.80 -9.92
CA LEU A 155 9.61 8.45 -9.44
C LEU A 155 8.54 7.54 -10.04
N SER A 156 8.95 6.43 -10.63
CA SER A 156 8.02 5.40 -11.05
C SER A 156 7.46 4.69 -9.82
N SER A 157 6.19 4.50 -9.78
CA SER A 157 5.52 3.88 -8.64
C SER A 157 4.57 2.78 -9.06
#